data_6951f4434bc4019d464a8a46b336958b
#
_entry.id   6951f4434bc4019d464a8a46b336958b
#
_cell.length_a   1.000
_cell.length_b   1.000
_cell.length_c   1.000
_cell.angle_alpha   90.00
_cell.angle_beta   90.00
_cell.angle_gamma   90.00
#
_symmetry.space_group_name_H-M   'P 1'
#
loop_
_entity.id
_entity.type
_entity.pdbx_description
1 polymer ?
#
loop_
_entity_poly.entity_id
_entity_poly.type
_entity_poly.pdbx_seq_one_letter_code
_entity_poly.pdbx_strand_id
1 'polypeptide(L)'
;MKKVIVISTSLRAGSNSDMLAEKFAEGAKASGNEVEKISLRGKEIKFCVGCLSCQKTGACVFNDDVPEIMEKVLNADVVCWATPIYYYEMSGQMKTLIDRMNAMYPKDYRFRDIYLLTTAAEAEEDTPRRAEIGLTGWIDCYGKSSLKGHLFCGGVTDARDIEGNACLMQAYEMGKGV
;
A
#
# COMPACT_ATOMS: atom_id res chain seq x y z
N MET A 1 11.05 -15.90 -8.95
CA MET A 1 11.21 -15.13 -7.70
C MET A 1 10.98 -13.67 -8.03
N LYS A 2 9.93 -13.08 -7.48
CA LYS A 2 9.58 -11.65 -7.62
C LYS A 2 10.05 -10.88 -6.38
N LYS A 3 10.29 -9.58 -6.55
CA LYS A 3 10.50 -8.64 -5.43
C LYS A 3 9.16 -8.00 -5.07
N VAL A 4 8.70 -8.21 -3.85
CA VAL A 4 7.39 -7.79 -3.35
C VAL A 4 7.58 -6.75 -2.24
N ILE A 5 6.99 -5.58 -2.41
CA ILE A 5 6.94 -4.54 -1.37
C ILE A 5 5.52 -4.46 -0.83
N VAL A 6 5.37 -4.61 0.49
CA VAL A 6 4.09 -4.48 1.18
C VAL A 6 4.13 -3.23 2.05
N ILE A 7 3.27 -2.25 1.78
CA ILE A 7 3.23 -0.97 2.50
C ILE A 7 2.03 -0.92 3.42
N SER A 8 2.27 -0.96 4.72
CA SER A 8 1.25 -0.79 5.76
C SER A 8 1.18 0.69 6.17
N THR A 9 0.02 1.30 5.95
CA THR A 9 -0.14 2.75 6.08
C THR A 9 -0.78 3.20 7.39
N SER A 10 -1.25 2.27 8.22
CA SER A 10 -1.80 2.57 9.55
C SER A 10 -0.70 2.94 10.53
N LEU A 11 -0.94 4.00 11.31
CA LEU A 11 -0.05 4.40 12.41
C LEU A 11 -0.42 3.76 13.76
N ARG A 12 -1.55 3.04 13.83
CA ARG A 12 -2.01 2.36 15.06
C ARG A 12 -1.17 1.11 15.33
N ALA A 13 -0.74 0.92 16.57
CA ALA A 13 -0.17 -0.35 17.01
C ALA A 13 -1.27 -1.44 17.01
N GLY A 14 -0.96 -2.65 16.52
CA GLY A 14 -1.92 -3.74 16.39
C GLY A 14 -3.05 -3.46 15.38
N SER A 15 -2.76 -2.67 14.36
CA SER A 15 -3.72 -2.30 13.32
C SER A 15 -4.22 -3.52 12.54
N ASN A 16 -5.53 -3.57 12.29
CA ASN A 16 -6.17 -4.62 11.50
C ASN A 16 -5.60 -4.68 10.07
N SER A 17 -5.39 -3.53 9.41
CA SER A 17 -4.79 -3.48 8.07
C SER A 17 -3.30 -3.88 8.07
N ASP A 18 -2.55 -3.63 9.15
CA ASP A 18 -1.17 -4.11 9.29
C ASP A 18 -1.11 -5.63 9.42
N MET A 19 -2.09 -6.24 10.10
CA MET A 19 -2.19 -7.70 10.20
C MET A 19 -2.54 -8.35 8.85
N LEU A 20 -3.38 -7.72 8.00
CA LEU A 20 -3.58 -8.16 6.62
C LEU A 20 -2.27 -8.09 5.82
N ALA A 21 -1.55 -6.96 5.94
CA ALA A 21 -0.25 -6.77 5.30
C ALA A 21 0.76 -7.85 5.68
N GLU A 22 0.81 -8.21 6.97
CA GLU A 22 1.68 -9.28 7.46
C GLU A 22 1.33 -10.62 6.83
N LYS A 23 0.04 -10.98 6.80
CA LYS A 23 -0.43 -12.24 6.22
C LYS A 23 -0.18 -12.31 4.72
N PHE A 24 -0.39 -11.23 3.99
CA PHE A 24 -0.01 -11.17 2.57
C PHE A 24 1.50 -11.38 2.38
N ALA A 25 2.32 -10.71 3.19
CA ALA A 25 3.77 -10.86 3.14
C ALA A 25 4.23 -12.29 3.46
N GLU A 26 3.62 -12.93 4.49
CA GLU A 26 3.86 -14.34 4.81
C GLU A 26 3.55 -15.27 3.62
N GLY A 27 2.39 -15.08 2.97
CA GLY A 27 1.99 -15.85 1.79
C GLY A 27 2.96 -15.67 0.62
N ALA A 28 3.33 -14.44 0.31
CA ALA A 28 4.29 -14.14 -0.75
C ALA A 28 5.67 -14.76 -0.49
N LYS A 29 6.14 -14.74 0.77
CA LYS A 29 7.38 -15.42 1.16
C LYS A 29 7.28 -16.95 1.01
N ALA A 30 6.15 -17.54 1.37
CA ALA A 30 5.91 -18.98 1.25
C ALA A 30 5.97 -19.47 -0.20
N SER A 31 5.69 -18.58 -1.18
CA SER A 31 5.85 -18.86 -2.62
C SER A 31 7.27 -18.61 -3.15
N GLY A 32 8.25 -18.35 -2.27
CA GLY A 32 9.64 -18.18 -2.65
C GLY A 32 10.01 -16.79 -3.18
N ASN A 33 9.18 -15.76 -2.92
CA ASN A 33 9.47 -14.40 -3.32
C ASN A 33 10.33 -13.66 -2.28
N GLU A 34 11.10 -12.66 -2.74
CA GLU A 34 11.78 -11.69 -1.88
C GLU A 34 10.76 -10.65 -1.42
N VAL A 35 10.49 -10.58 -0.11
CA VAL A 35 9.42 -9.72 0.43
C VAL A 35 9.95 -8.79 1.50
N GLU A 36 9.67 -7.51 1.33
CA GLU A 36 9.89 -6.49 2.36
C GLU A 36 8.56 -5.83 2.74
N LYS A 37 8.24 -5.82 4.05
CA LYS A 37 7.11 -5.05 4.58
C LYS A 37 7.62 -3.73 5.16
N ILE A 38 7.03 -2.62 4.71
CA ILE A 38 7.31 -1.26 5.16
C ILE A 38 6.10 -0.76 5.94
N SER A 39 6.29 -0.42 7.21
CA SER A 39 5.28 0.28 8.01
C SER A 39 5.53 1.79 7.97
N LEU A 40 4.49 2.58 7.74
CA LEU A 40 4.59 4.04 7.83
C LEU A 40 4.59 4.54 9.29
N ARG A 41 4.31 3.67 10.26
CA ARG A 41 4.41 4.02 11.67
C ARG A 41 5.87 4.32 12.04
N GLY A 42 6.09 5.51 12.57
CA GLY A 42 7.44 5.99 12.94
C GLY A 42 8.23 6.58 11.77
N LYS A 43 7.66 6.66 10.57
CA LYS A 43 8.26 7.31 9.41
C LYS A 43 7.92 8.79 9.35
N GLU A 44 8.90 9.61 8.96
CA GLU A 44 8.68 11.03 8.67
C GLU A 44 8.27 11.17 7.19
N ILE A 45 7.04 11.64 6.96
CA ILE A 45 6.49 11.84 5.61
C ILE A 45 5.86 13.24 5.55
N LYS A 46 6.56 14.20 4.95
CA LYS A 46 6.06 15.56 4.75
C LYS A 46 5.04 15.61 3.61
N PHE A 47 4.09 16.53 3.69
CA PHE A 47 3.12 16.74 2.62
C PHE A 47 3.76 17.26 1.35
N CYS A 48 3.29 16.81 0.19
CA CYS A 48 3.68 17.38 -1.09
C CYS A 48 3.20 18.84 -1.18
N VAL A 49 4.09 19.75 -1.54
CA VAL A 49 3.76 21.18 -1.71
C VAL A 49 3.58 21.58 -3.19
N GLY A 50 3.58 20.61 -4.10
CA GLY A 50 3.33 20.85 -5.53
C GLY A 50 4.41 21.69 -6.24
N CYS A 51 5.64 21.76 -5.73
CA CYS A 51 6.71 22.59 -6.29
C CYS A 51 7.26 22.10 -7.63
N LEU A 52 6.94 20.86 -8.04
CA LEU A 52 7.36 20.21 -9.30
C LEU A 52 8.89 20.11 -9.52
N SER A 53 9.71 20.41 -8.52
CA SER A 53 11.17 20.28 -8.61
C SER A 53 11.58 18.84 -8.97
N CYS A 54 10.86 17.86 -8.46
CA CYS A 54 11.12 16.43 -8.73
C CYS A 54 10.98 16.04 -10.21
N GLN A 55 10.14 16.71 -10.98
CA GLN A 55 10.01 16.47 -12.42
C GLN A 55 11.26 16.94 -13.20
N LYS A 56 11.99 17.92 -12.65
CA LYS A 56 13.22 18.44 -13.27
C LYS A 56 14.47 17.72 -12.80
N THR A 57 14.52 17.39 -11.50
CA THR A 57 15.73 16.84 -10.85
C THR A 57 15.68 15.33 -10.67
N GLY A 58 14.50 14.70 -10.81
CA GLY A 58 14.27 13.29 -10.47
C GLY A 58 14.26 12.99 -8.97
N ALA A 59 14.31 14.04 -8.10
CA ALA A 59 14.36 13.90 -6.64
C ALA A 59 13.44 14.92 -5.95
N CYS A 60 12.84 14.51 -4.82
CA CYS A 60 12.07 15.42 -4.00
C CYS A 60 12.99 16.37 -3.21
N VAL A 61 12.51 17.61 -2.99
CA VAL A 61 13.23 18.61 -2.20
C VAL A 61 13.24 18.29 -0.69
N PHE A 62 12.32 17.44 -0.23
CA PHE A 62 12.28 17.04 1.17
C PHE A 62 13.22 15.86 1.44
N ASN A 63 13.99 16.00 2.52
CA ASN A 63 14.83 14.94 3.06
C ASN A 63 14.08 14.28 4.23
N ASP A 64 13.31 13.24 3.93
CA ASP A 64 12.51 12.43 4.85
C ASP A 64 12.54 10.96 4.42
N ASP A 65 11.68 10.08 4.96
CA ASP A 65 11.71 8.65 4.63
C ASP A 65 11.17 8.31 3.21
N VAL A 66 10.53 9.26 2.52
CA VAL A 66 9.87 8.98 1.23
C VAL A 66 10.85 8.58 0.11
N PRO A 67 12.01 9.21 -0.07
CA PRO A 67 12.97 8.82 -1.11
C PRO A 67 13.38 7.35 -1.03
N GLU A 68 13.63 6.82 0.17
CA GLU A 68 13.99 5.42 0.38
C GLU A 68 12.82 4.48 0.02
N ILE A 69 11.60 4.79 0.50
CA ILE A 69 10.40 4.01 0.19
C ILE A 69 10.14 3.99 -1.32
N MET A 70 10.25 5.14 -1.96
CA MET A 70 10.06 5.31 -3.40
C MET A 70 11.04 4.47 -4.22
N GLU A 71 12.32 4.44 -3.83
CA GLU A 71 13.34 3.64 -4.52
C GLU A 71 13.02 2.13 -4.43
N LYS A 72 12.53 1.67 -3.28
CA LYS A 72 12.09 0.28 -3.10
C LYS A 72 10.89 -0.04 -3.98
N VAL A 73 9.91 0.86 -4.09
CA VAL A 73 8.73 0.71 -4.96
C VAL A 73 9.13 0.65 -6.43
N LEU A 74 10.00 1.55 -6.89
CA LEU A 74 10.49 1.55 -8.28
C LEU A 74 11.11 0.22 -8.69
N ASN A 75 11.82 -0.44 -7.78
CA ASN A 75 12.57 -1.67 -8.01
C ASN A 75 11.77 -2.95 -7.65
N ALA A 76 10.53 -2.83 -7.18
CA ALA A 76 9.65 -3.97 -6.91
C ALA A 76 9.02 -4.51 -8.20
N ASP A 77 8.69 -5.79 -8.23
CA ASP A 77 7.83 -6.38 -9.27
C ASP A 77 6.35 -6.26 -8.88
N VAL A 78 6.08 -6.30 -7.57
CA VAL A 78 4.74 -6.27 -6.96
C VAL A 78 4.71 -5.26 -5.82
N VAL A 79 3.64 -4.46 -5.77
CA VAL A 79 3.38 -3.53 -4.65
C VAL A 79 2.02 -3.82 -4.04
N CYS A 80 1.99 -4.11 -2.75
CA CYS A 80 0.76 -4.29 -1.99
C CYS A 80 0.58 -3.11 -1.02
N TRP A 81 -0.56 -2.44 -1.12
CA TRP A 81 -0.97 -1.37 -0.23
C TRP A 81 -1.94 -1.90 0.82
N ALA A 82 -1.69 -1.64 2.09
CA ALA A 82 -2.61 -1.96 3.17
C ALA A 82 -2.99 -0.69 3.94
N THR A 83 -4.28 -0.37 3.99
CA THR A 83 -4.80 0.87 4.56
C THR A 83 -6.09 0.65 5.35
N PRO A 84 -6.27 1.32 6.50
CA PRO A 84 -7.61 1.48 7.07
C PRO A 84 -8.41 2.46 6.22
N ILE A 85 -9.73 2.26 6.18
CA ILE A 85 -10.66 3.18 5.55
C ILE A 85 -11.10 4.21 6.59
N TYR A 86 -10.92 5.49 6.26
CA TYR A 86 -11.39 6.62 7.03
C TYR A 86 -12.29 7.49 6.15
N TYR A 87 -13.53 7.69 6.56
CA TYR A 87 -14.53 8.44 5.75
C TYR A 87 -14.64 7.92 4.32
N TYR A 88 -14.69 6.57 4.18
CA TYR A 88 -14.81 5.83 2.91
C TYR A 88 -13.61 5.98 1.95
N GLU A 89 -12.48 6.52 2.44
CA GLU A 89 -11.29 6.77 1.62
C GLU A 89 -10.04 6.10 2.27
N MET A 90 -8.97 5.99 1.50
CA MET A 90 -7.68 5.55 2.04
C MET A 90 -7.20 6.50 3.14
N SER A 91 -6.38 6.00 4.05
CA SER A 91 -5.82 6.84 5.11
C SER A 91 -5.04 8.02 4.53
N GLY A 92 -5.06 9.15 5.24
CA GLY A 92 -4.30 10.34 4.85
C GLY A 92 -2.80 10.06 4.70
N GLN A 93 -2.25 9.13 5.48
CA GLN A 93 -0.85 8.70 5.38
C GLN A 93 -0.55 8.02 4.03
N MET A 94 -1.45 7.13 3.58
CA MET A 94 -1.33 6.51 2.26
C MET A 94 -1.38 7.56 1.16
N LYS A 95 -2.38 8.45 1.21
CA LYS A 95 -2.53 9.51 0.20
C LYS A 95 -1.33 10.45 0.18
N THR A 96 -0.79 10.83 1.35
CA THR A 96 0.41 11.66 1.44
C THR A 96 1.61 10.99 0.79
N LEU A 97 1.81 9.69 1.02
CA LEU A 97 2.90 8.94 0.40
C LEU A 97 2.72 8.89 -1.13
N ILE A 98 1.51 8.61 -1.61
CA ILE A 98 1.18 8.59 -3.05
C ILE A 98 1.47 9.96 -3.70
N ASP A 99 1.06 11.06 -3.08
CA ASP A 99 1.33 12.42 -3.60
C ASP A 99 2.83 12.73 -3.70
N ARG A 100 3.61 12.19 -2.77
CA ARG A 100 5.07 12.34 -2.74
C ARG A 100 5.77 11.47 -3.79
N MET A 101 5.11 10.40 -4.27
CA MET A 101 5.63 9.54 -5.35
C MET A 101 5.62 10.22 -6.74
N ASN A 102 5.17 11.48 -6.86
CA ASN A 102 5.29 12.24 -8.09
C ASN A 102 6.74 12.28 -8.65
N ALA A 103 7.75 12.13 -7.81
CA ALA A 103 9.15 12.04 -8.24
C ALA A 103 9.51 10.74 -8.99
N MET A 104 8.63 9.74 -8.97
CA MET A 104 8.79 8.49 -9.74
C MET A 104 8.35 8.67 -11.21
N TYR A 105 7.47 9.62 -11.50
CA TYR A 105 6.82 9.75 -12.80
C TYR A 105 7.80 9.82 -13.99
N PRO A 106 8.93 10.53 -13.93
CA PRO A 106 9.91 10.55 -15.03
C PRO A 106 10.85 9.35 -15.04
N LYS A 107 10.74 8.40 -14.11
CA LYS A 107 11.66 7.27 -13.94
C LYS A 107 11.11 5.99 -14.53
N ASP A 108 12.02 5.08 -14.92
CA ASP A 108 11.64 3.69 -15.16
C ASP A 108 11.24 3.01 -13.87
N TYR A 109 10.26 2.11 -13.97
CA TYR A 109 9.73 1.34 -12.85
C TYR A 109 9.52 -0.12 -13.23
N ARG A 110 9.70 -1.03 -12.27
CA ARG A 110 9.58 -2.47 -12.48
C ARG A 110 8.20 -3.00 -12.18
N PHE A 111 7.46 -2.41 -11.21
CA PHE A 111 6.18 -2.96 -10.74
C PHE A 111 5.15 -3.09 -11.86
N ARG A 112 4.43 -4.21 -11.80
CA ARG A 112 3.35 -4.57 -12.74
C ARG A 112 2.08 -4.88 -11.99
N ASP A 113 2.19 -5.59 -10.88
CA ASP A 113 1.07 -6.13 -10.14
C ASP A 113 0.88 -5.31 -8.86
N ILE A 114 -0.30 -4.71 -8.71
CA ILE A 114 -0.68 -3.92 -7.53
C ILE A 114 -1.78 -4.66 -6.78
N TYR A 115 -1.68 -4.68 -5.46
CA TYR A 115 -2.68 -5.24 -4.56
C TYR A 115 -3.13 -4.19 -3.55
N LEU A 116 -4.41 -4.26 -3.14
CA LEU A 116 -4.98 -3.40 -2.12
C LEU A 116 -5.61 -4.25 -1.00
N LEU A 117 -5.25 -3.97 0.24
CA LEU A 117 -5.84 -4.57 1.43
C LEU A 117 -6.47 -3.45 2.26
N THR A 118 -7.74 -3.56 2.57
CA THR A 118 -8.48 -2.52 3.29
C THR A 118 -9.23 -3.07 4.50
N THR A 119 -9.35 -2.26 5.54
CA THR A 119 -10.15 -2.58 6.73
C THR A 119 -11.01 -1.38 7.13
N ALA A 120 -12.22 -1.64 7.63
CA ALA A 120 -13.15 -0.61 8.11
C ALA A 120 -14.00 -1.10 9.28
N ALA A 121 -14.61 -0.17 10.02
CA ALA A 121 -15.65 -0.46 11.00
C ALA A 121 -16.95 -0.93 10.32
N GLU A 122 -17.33 -0.29 9.20
CA GLU A 122 -18.46 -0.70 8.38
C GLU A 122 -18.16 -2.01 7.67
N ALA A 123 -19.20 -2.82 7.45
CA ALA A 123 -19.09 -4.12 6.80
C ALA A 123 -19.65 -4.14 5.36
N GLU A 124 -20.26 -3.04 4.91
CA GLU A 124 -20.84 -2.92 3.57
C GLU A 124 -19.75 -3.05 2.50
N GLU A 125 -20.04 -3.85 1.49
CA GLU A 125 -19.10 -4.26 0.45
C GLU A 125 -18.53 -3.08 -0.36
N ASP A 126 -19.27 -2.00 -0.48
CA ASP A 126 -18.88 -0.79 -1.21
C ASP A 126 -18.07 0.23 -0.36
N THR A 127 -17.91 -0.01 0.95
CA THR A 127 -17.17 0.87 1.86
C THR A 127 -15.78 1.25 1.35
N PRO A 128 -14.94 0.35 0.80
CA PRO A 128 -13.60 0.69 0.32
C PRO A 128 -13.56 1.24 -1.11
N ARG A 129 -14.70 1.37 -1.79
CA ARG A 129 -14.75 1.69 -3.23
C ARG A 129 -14.02 2.98 -3.61
N ARG A 130 -14.10 4.02 -2.76
CA ARG A 130 -13.44 5.30 -3.06
C ARG A 130 -11.91 5.18 -2.93
N ALA A 131 -11.45 4.45 -1.94
CA ALA A 131 -10.01 4.17 -1.77
C ALA A 131 -9.46 3.36 -2.96
N GLU A 132 -10.23 2.40 -3.48
CA GLU A 132 -9.87 1.63 -4.67
C GLU A 132 -9.80 2.53 -5.91
N ILE A 133 -10.82 3.38 -6.13
CA ILE A 133 -10.84 4.35 -7.25
C ILE A 133 -9.65 5.31 -7.13
N GLY A 134 -9.36 5.84 -5.93
CA GLY A 134 -8.24 6.73 -5.70
C GLY A 134 -6.89 6.08 -6.01
N LEU A 135 -6.71 4.81 -5.59
CA LEU A 135 -5.50 4.04 -5.92
C LEU A 135 -5.42 3.74 -7.42
N THR A 136 -6.54 3.40 -8.06
CA THR A 136 -6.60 3.14 -9.50
C THR A 136 -6.17 4.38 -10.29
N GLY A 137 -6.57 5.59 -9.86
CA GLY A 137 -6.09 6.83 -10.48
C GLY A 137 -4.57 6.99 -10.43
N TRP A 138 -3.92 6.55 -9.33
CA TRP A 138 -2.46 6.51 -9.27
C TRP A 138 -1.89 5.43 -10.20
N ILE A 139 -2.49 4.24 -10.24
CA ILE A 139 -2.06 3.12 -11.11
C ILE A 139 -2.13 3.53 -12.58
N ASP A 140 -3.17 4.23 -13.00
CA ASP A 140 -3.39 4.67 -14.40
C ASP A 140 -2.29 5.63 -14.89
N CYS A 141 -1.61 6.32 -13.97
CA CYS A 141 -0.43 7.10 -14.29
C CYS A 141 0.80 6.24 -14.69
N TYR A 142 0.73 4.93 -14.45
CA TYR A 142 1.79 3.96 -14.73
C TYR A 142 1.27 2.87 -15.69
N GLY A 143 1.27 3.15 -16.99
CA GLY A 143 0.59 2.35 -18.02
C GLY A 143 1.07 0.90 -18.19
N LYS A 144 2.06 0.44 -17.40
CA LYS A 144 2.53 -0.96 -17.39
C LYS A 144 2.02 -1.74 -16.17
N SER A 145 1.30 -1.10 -15.25
CA SER A 145 0.81 -1.71 -14.00
C SER A 145 -0.70 -1.85 -13.98
N SER A 146 -1.22 -2.74 -13.15
CA SER A 146 -2.65 -2.93 -12.96
C SER A 146 -2.97 -3.43 -11.56
N LEU A 147 -4.17 -3.10 -11.06
CA LEU A 147 -4.71 -3.70 -9.84
C LEU A 147 -5.04 -5.17 -10.10
N LYS A 148 -4.40 -6.07 -9.37
CA LYS A 148 -4.55 -7.54 -9.51
C LYS A 148 -5.48 -8.14 -8.49
N GLY A 149 -5.62 -7.49 -7.35
CA GLY A 149 -6.52 -7.96 -6.31
C GLY A 149 -6.78 -6.88 -5.28
N HIS A 150 -7.99 -6.94 -4.74
CA HIS A 150 -8.42 -6.12 -3.62
C HIS A 150 -9.08 -7.06 -2.60
N LEU A 151 -8.68 -6.93 -1.33
CA LEU A 151 -9.30 -7.61 -0.20
C LEU A 151 -9.80 -6.57 0.79
N PHE A 152 -11.09 -6.62 1.09
CA PHE A 152 -11.74 -5.81 2.11
C PHE A 152 -12.11 -6.67 3.32
N CYS A 153 -11.78 -6.20 4.51
CA CYS A 153 -12.21 -6.76 5.77
C CYS A 153 -12.98 -5.69 6.57
N GLY A 154 -14.29 -5.73 6.48
CA GLY A 154 -15.19 -4.84 7.24
C GLY A 154 -15.53 -5.38 8.62
N GLY A 155 -16.20 -4.55 9.42
CA GLY A 155 -16.66 -4.91 10.77
C GLY A 155 -15.52 -5.00 11.81
N VAL A 156 -14.37 -4.33 11.58
CA VAL A 156 -13.23 -4.34 12.51
C VAL A 156 -12.85 -2.93 12.90
N THR A 157 -13.01 -2.59 14.18
CA THR A 157 -12.87 -1.23 14.73
C THR A 157 -11.66 -1.11 15.66
N ASP A 158 -11.62 -1.96 16.68
CA ASP A 158 -10.54 -1.90 17.66
C ASP A 158 -9.26 -2.56 17.16
N ALA A 159 -8.15 -2.27 17.83
CA ALA A 159 -6.89 -2.91 17.51
C ALA A 159 -7.03 -4.42 17.71
N ARG A 160 -6.60 -5.20 16.71
CA ARG A 160 -6.61 -6.66 16.68
C ARG A 160 -7.99 -7.32 16.54
N ASP A 161 -9.08 -6.57 16.31
CA ASP A 161 -10.42 -7.14 16.06
C ASP A 161 -10.44 -8.17 14.91
N ILE A 162 -9.49 -8.06 14.00
CA ILE A 162 -9.36 -8.99 12.87
C ILE A 162 -8.82 -10.37 13.26
N GLU A 163 -8.37 -10.57 14.52
CA GLU A 163 -7.86 -11.86 14.97
C GLU A 163 -8.93 -12.96 14.86
N GLY A 164 -8.57 -14.06 14.23
CA GLY A 164 -9.51 -15.16 13.94
C GLY A 164 -10.43 -14.93 12.74
N ASN A 165 -10.40 -13.74 12.11
CA ASN A 165 -11.20 -13.48 10.93
C ASN A 165 -10.63 -14.20 9.70
N ALA A 166 -11.52 -14.72 8.84
CA ALA A 166 -11.16 -15.41 7.60
C ALA A 166 -10.35 -14.52 6.62
N CYS A 167 -10.50 -13.20 6.70
CA CYS A 167 -9.73 -12.25 5.88
C CYS A 167 -8.21 -12.44 6.04
N LEU A 168 -7.72 -12.85 7.20
CA LEU A 168 -6.29 -13.10 7.41
C LEU A 168 -5.79 -14.25 6.53
N MET A 169 -6.58 -15.34 6.41
CA MET A 169 -6.24 -16.44 5.52
C MET A 169 -6.39 -16.04 4.05
N GLN A 170 -7.41 -15.25 3.71
CA GLN A 170 -7.57 -14.73 2.36
C GLN A 170 -6.39 -13.84 1.94
N ALA A 171 -5.89 -13.00 2.85
CA ALA A 171 -4.69 -12.19 2.59
C ALA A 171 -3.44 -13.07 2.38
N TYR A 172 -3.28 -14.14 3.18
CA TYR A 172 -2.20 -15.11 3.01
C TYR A 172 -2.27 -15.80 1.63
N GLU A 173 -3.44 -16.34 1.25
CA GLU A 173 -3.60 -17.00 -0.05
C GLU A 173 -3.44 -16.03 -1.23
N MET A 174 -3.89 -14.78 -1.09
CA MET A 174 -3.65 -13.74 -2.09
C MET A 174 -2.14 -13.47 -2.26
N GLY A 175 -1.39 -13.34 -1.16
CA GLY A 175 0.07 -13.19 -1.19
C GLY A 175 0.77 -14.41 -1.78
N LYS A 176 0.28 -15.61 -1.48
CA LYS A 176 0.82 -16.86 -2.01
C LYS A 176 0.62 -17.01 -3.52
N GLY A 177 -0.41 -16.35 -4.06
CA GLY A 177 -0.70 -16.32 -5.50
C GLY A 177 0.17 -15.33 -6.31
N VAL A 178 1.09 -14.61 -5.67
CA VAL A 178 1.93 -13.57 -6.30
C VAL A 178 3.03 -14.13 -7.21
#